data_66846e9475fe36a42c45cb60e5816d9f
#
_entry.id   66846e9475fe36a42c45cb60e5816d9f
#
_cell.length_a   1.000
_cell.length_b   1.000
_cell.length_c   1.000
_cell.angle_alpha   90.00
_cell.angle_beta   90.00
_cell.angle_gamma   90.00
#
_symmetry.space_group_name_H-M   'P 1'
#
loop_
_entity.id
_entity.type
_entity.pdbx_description
1 polymer ?
#
loop_
_entity_poly.entity_id
_entity_poly.type
_entity_poly.pdbx_seq_one_letter_code
_entity_poly.pdbx_strand_id
1 'polypeptide(L)'
;NGNALWFENEFAILFGRTNTGKSLYAVQIAEHISGRLGKTVLYLDLELSMKQFQERYTSKDGELHVWPEDLHRPDLSMIGDGLYDSDKFLPLIRRMMVRVNAKVLILDNLTFLVNNGGMKAEDVKPICQEFCSWAKEGYSILVVNHTPKIQPFTTLDINHCLGSSMLTNFVQSVFAIGTDSNNPSTGRYVKQLKSRNGRIVWDGNHVIPYVIDKTLDPTMLRFIQPAQLHQTGMETSTPIQTARECDLLRDADNM
;
A
#
# COMPACT_ATOMS: atom_id res chain seq x y z
N ASN A 1 -3.14 -21.44 -1.73
CA ASN A 1 -3.04 -21.25 -3.18
C ASN A 1 -2.55 -19.84 -3.54
N GLY A 2 -1.35 -19.50 -3.21
CA GLY A 2 -0.36 -18.56 -3.75
C GLY A 2 -0.72 -17.25 -4.51
N ASN A 3 -1.91 -16.69 -4.38
CA ASN A 3 -2.33 -15.51 -5.15
C ASN A 3 -2.28 -14.20 -4.34
N ALA A 4 -1.51 -14.15 -3.25
CA ALA A 4 -1.38 -12.95 -2.45
C ALA A 4 -0.47 -11.91 -3.15
N LEU A 5 -0.77 -10.63 -2.97
CA LEU A 5 0.08 -9.52 -3.41
C LEU A 5 1.26 -9.32 -2.47
N TRP A 6 1.09 -9.67 -1.22
CA TRP A 6 2.02 -9.49 -0.12
C TRP A 6 1.86 -10.63 0.88
N PHE A 7 2.95 -11.14 1.44
CA PHE A 7 2.98 -12.24 2.39
C PHE A 7 3.41 -11.75 3.77
N GLU A 8 3.15 -12.56 4.79
CA GLU A 8 3.65 -12.30 6.14
C GLU A 8 5.17 -12.29 6.19
N ASN A 9 5.71 -11.52 7.13
CA ASN A 9 7.14 -11.39 7.36
C ASN A 9 7.92 -10.88 6.13
N GLU A 10 7.24 -10.11 5.28
CA GLU A 10 7.86 -9.44 4.15
C GLU A 10 7.93 -7.92 4.35
N PHE A 11 8.98 -7.34 3.78
CA PHE A 11 9.01 -5.93 3.43
C PHE A 11 8.51 -5.77 1.99
N ALA A 12 7.41 -5.07 1.81
CA ALA A 12 6.74 -4.85 0.53
C ALA A 12 6.58 -3.38 0.20
N ILE A 13 6.43 -3.07 -1.08
CA ILE A 13 6.14 -1.71 -1.58
C ILE A 13 4.87 -1.71 -2.42
N LEU A 14 3.99 -0.76 -2.11
CA LEU A 14 2.89 -0.30 -2.95
C LEU A 14 3.27 1.05 -3.54
N PHE A 15 3.33 1.18 -4.86
CA PHE A 15 3.60 2.48 -5.45
C PHE A 15 2.66 2.81 -6.61
N GLY A 16 2.64 4.08 -7.00
CA GLY A 16 1.83 4.58 -8.11
C GLY A 16 1.87 6.10 -8.18
N ARG A 17 1.24 6.65 -9.23
CA ARG A 17 1.14 8.09 -9.42
C ARG A 17 0.27 8.73 -8.34
N THR A 18 0.40 10.04 -8.18
CA THR A 18 -0.52 10.83 -7.35
C THR A 18 -1.97 10.67 -7.82
N ASN A 19 -2.91 10.66 -6.90
CA ASN A 19 -4.36 10.53 -7.16
C ASN A 19 -4.81 9.19 -7.77
N THR A 20 -3.99 8.14 -7.69
CA THR A 20 -4.41 6.79 -8.10
C THR A 20 -5.15 6.01 -7.00
N GLY A 21 -5.19 6.48 -5.77
CA GLY A 21 -5.88 5.82 -4.65
C GLY A 21 -4.96 4.95 -3.78
N LYS A 22 -3.63 5.16 -3.81
CA LYS A 22 -2.67 4.40 -2.98
C LYS A 22 -3.05 4.39 -1.50
N SER A 23 -3.25 5.57 -0.92
CA SER A 23 -3.60 5.71 0.51
C SER A 23 -4.95 5.08 0.83
N LEU A 24 -5.95 5.23 -0.05
CA LEU A 24 -7.23 4.52 0.11
C LEU A 24 -7.03 3.01 0.14
N TYR A 25 -6.21 2.49 -0.79
CA TYR A 25 -5.92 1.06 -0.84
C TYR A 25 -5.13 0.60 0.39
N ALA A 26 -4.12 1.36 0.81
CA ALA A 26 -3.32 1.05 2.00
C ALA A 26 -4.18 1.01 3.27
N VAL A 27 -5.12 1.94 3.43
CA VAL A 27 -6.07 1.94 4.55
C VAL A 27 -7.01 0.74 4.48
N GLN A 28 -7.54 0.38 3.30
CA GLN A 28 -8.38 -0.81 3.14
C GLN A 28 -7.61 -2.11 3.43
N ILE A 29 -6.32 -2.18 3.05
CA ILE A 29 -5.43 -3.28 3.45
C ILE A 29 -5.31 -3.33 4.98
N ALA A 30 -5.06 -2.20 5.62
CA ALA A 30 -4.94 -2.11 7.07
C ALA A 30 -6.22 -2.58 7.78
N GLU A 31 -7.38 -2.10 7.31
CA GLU A 31 -8.69 -2.47 7.83
C GLU A 31 -9.00 -3.95 7.62
N HIS A 32 -8.68 -4.50 6.45
CA HIS A 32 -8.85 -5.93 6.18
C HIS A 32 -7.99 -6.80 7.11
N ILE A 33 -6.71 -6.43 7.27
CA ILE A 33 -5.78 -7.18 8.11
C ILE A 33 -6.24 -7.15 9.57
N SER A 34 -6.62 -5.99 10.08
CA SER A 34 -7.05 -5.85 11.47
C SER A 34 -8.44 -6.45 11.72
N GLY A 35 -9.41 -6.14 10.86
CA GLY A 35 -10.80 -6.56 11.06
C GLY A 35 -11.11 -8.00 10.63
N ARG A 36 -10.45 -8.50 9.57
CA ARG A 36 -10.73 -9.84 9.04
C ARG A 36 -9.72 -10.89 9.45
N LEU A 37 -8.44 -10.52 9.52
CA LEU A 37 -7.37 -11.45 9.88
C LEU A 37 -7.02 -11.38 11.37
N GLY A 38 -7.60 -10.42 12.12
CA GLY A 38 -7.40 -10.28 13.56
C GLY A 38 -5.94 -9.98 13.95
N LYS A 39 -5.21 -9.25 13.09
CA LYS A 39 -3.81 -8.88 13.35
C LYS A 39 -3.70 -7.40 13.66
N THR A 40 -2.98 -7.08 14.71
CA THR A 40 -2.75 -5.68 15.09
C THR A 40 -1.89 -4.97 14.06
N VAL A 41 -2.39 -3.87 13.52
CA VAL A 41 -1.77 -3.04 12.48
C VAL A 41 -1.41 -1.67 13.04
N LEU A 42 -0.18 -1.25 12.86
CA LEU A 42 0.22 0.15 13.01
C LEU A 42 0.23 0.81 11.63
N TYR A 43 -0.70 1.75 11.41
CA TYR A 43 -0.79 2.55 10.20
C TYR A 43 -0.24 3.95 10.46
N LEU A 44 0.88 4.28 9.87
CA LEU A 44 1.51 5.59 9.97
C LEU A 44 1.22 6.41 8.72
N ASP A 45 0.30 7.36 8.86
CA ASP A 45 -0.02 8.34 7.83
C ASP A 45 0.84 9.60 8.07
N LEU A 46 1.79 9.82 7.19
CA LEU A 46 2.71 10.96 7.26
C LEU A 46 2.24 12.14 6.38
N GLU A 47 1.15 11.98 5.62
CA GLU A 47 0.61 13.03 4.76
C GLU A 47 -0.56 13.78 5.38
N LEU A 48 -1.47 13.07 6.04
CA LEU A 48 -2.71 13.65 6.53
C LEU A 48 -2.67 13.89 8.04
N SER A 49 -3.07 15.10 8.44
CA SER A 49 -3.41 15.36 9.83
C SER A 49 -4.57 14.48 10.30
N MET A 50 -4.75 14.35 11.61
CA MET A 50 -5.88 13.62 12.19
C MET A 50 -7.21 14.14 11.66
N LYS A 51 -7.38 15.46 11.61
CA LYS A 51 -8.59 16.11 11.10
C LYS A 51 -8.86 15.77 9.63
N GLN A 52 -7.84 15.86 8.76
CA GLN A 52 -8.00 15.56 7.33
C GLN A 52 -8.30 14.07 7.09
N PHE A 53 -7.70 13.18 7.88
CA PHE A 53 -8.00 11.77 7.83
C PHE A 53 -9.44 11.49 8.25
N GLN A 54 -9.88 12.07 9.36
CA GLN A 54 -11.24 11.95 9.86
C GLN A 54 -12.25 12.47 8.83
N GLU A 55 -12.05 13.68 8.28
CA GLU A 55 -12.90 14.26 7.24
C GLU A 55 -13.00 13.37 5.99
N ARG A 56 -11.89 12.71 5.59
CA ARG A 56 -11.88 11.79 4.44
C ARG A 56 -12.77 10.56 4.63
N TYR A 57 -12.87 10.08 5.86
CA TYR A 57 -13.60 8.85 6.21
C TYR A 57 -14.86 9.13 7.05
N THR A 58 -15.33 10.36 7.07
CA THR A 58 -16.65 10.72 7.60
C THR A 58 -17.68 10.57 6.48
N SER A 59 -18.84 9.98 6.79
CA SER A 59 -19.94 9.84 5.86
C SER A 59 -20.54 11.18 5.47
N LYS A 60 -21.36 11.21 4.41
CA LYS A 60 -22.11 12.41 3.99
C LYS A 60 -23.08 12.88 5.05
N ASP A 61 -23.58 11.99 5.89
CA ASP A 61 -24.47 12.27 7.00
C ASP A 61 -23.71 12.69 8.28
N GLY A 62 -22.38 12.78 8.20
CA GLY A 62 -21.53 13.21 9.31
C GLY A 62 -21.14 12.09 10.28
N GLU A 63 -21.44 10.83 9.97
CA GLU A 63 -21.05 9.69 10.80
C GLU A 63 -19.59 9.34 10.58
N LEU A 64 -18.88 9.07 11.67
CA LEU A 64 -17.49 8.66 11.63
C LEU A 64 -17.39 7.17 11.22
N HIS A 65 -16.44 6.87 10.35
CA HIS A 65 -16.14 5.47 10.05
C HIS A 65 -15.61 4.74 11.30
N VAL A 66 -16.17 3.56 11.56
CA VAL A 66 -15.77 2.74 12.70
C VAL A 66 -14.63 1.81 12.29
N TRP A 67 -13.45 2.11 12.79
CA TRP A 67 -12.26 1.32 12.54
C TRP A 67 -12.19 0.09 13.46
N PRO A 68 -11.59 -1.03 12.99
CA PRO A 68 -11.28 -2.15 13.87
C PRO A 68 -10.39 -1.73 15.05
N GLU A 69 -10.62 -2.31 16.23
CA GLU A 69 -9.86 -1.98 17.45
C GLU A 69 -8.35 -2.23 17.30
N ASP A 70 -7.98 -3.24 16.51
CA ASP A 70 -6.60 -3.60 16.22
C ASP A 70 -5.94 -2.73 15.13
N LEU A 71 -6.61 -1.71 14.60
CA LEU A 71 -6.03 -0.73 13.69
C LEU A 71 -5.62 0.54 14.44
N HIS A 72 -4.33 0.69 14.66
CA HIS A 72 -3.76 1.83 15.35
C HIS A 72 -3.19 2.85 14.38
N ARG A 73 -3.78 4.05 14.34
CA ARG A 73 -3.26 5.22 13.63
C ARG A 73 -2.98 6.33 14.65
N PRO A 74 -1.71 6.48 15.09
CA PRO A 74 -1.35 7.53 16.05
C PRO A 74 -1.45 8.92 15.41
N ASP A 75 -1.74 9.93 16.23
CA ASP A 75 -1.56 11.31 15.86
C ASP A 75 -0.08 11.68 15.91
N LEU A 76 0.49 12.02 14.76
CA LEU A 76 1.89 12.40 14.62
C LEU A 76 2.12 13.91 14.64
N SER A 77 1.07 14.71 14.80
CA SER A 77 1.14 16.18 14.80
C SER A 77 2.02 16.76 15.92
N MET A 78 2.19 16.00 17.00
CA MET A 78 3.04 16.39 18.14
C MET A 78 4.52 16.00 17.94
N ILE A 79 4.85 15.32 16.84
CA ILE A 79 6.22 14.97 16.53
C ILE A 79 6.87 16.19 15.87
N GLY A 80 7.85 16.79 16.56
CA GLY A 80 8.59 17.95 16.03
C GLY A 80 9.36 17.59 14.74
N ASP A 81 9.53 18.55 13.83
CA ASP A 81 10.15 18.37 12.50
C ASP A 81 11.50 17.65 12.52
N GLY A 82 12.30 17.82 13.57
CA GLY A 82 13.60 17.15 13.71
C GLY A 82 13.54 15.67 14.08
N LEU A 83 12.34 15.08 14.31
CA LEU A 83 12.16 13.66 14.63
C LEU A 83 11.85 12.81 13.41
N TYR A 84 11.56 13.42 12.26
CA TYR A 84 11.37 12.70 11.00
C TYR A 84 12.69 12.27 10.34
N ASP A 85 13.84 12.59 10.96
CA ASP A 85 15.12 11.99 10.58
C ASP A 85 15.05 10.48 10.82
N SER A 86 15.46 9.68 9.84
CA SER A 86 15.36 8.22 9.88
C SER A 86 16.00 7.62 11.12
N ASP A 87 17.12 8.15 11.58
CA ASP A 87 17.86 7.68 12.74
C ASP A 87 17.07 7.83 14.05
N LYS A 88 16.16 8.78 14.11
CA LYS A 88 15.29 9.03 15.27
C LYS A 88 13.91 8.41 15.10
N PHE A 89 13.39 8.43 13.89
CA PHE A 89 12.02 8.01 13.63
C PHE A 89 11.87 6.48 13.57
N LEU A 90 12.83 5.75 13.00
CA LEU A 90 12.77 4.28 12.98
C LEU A 90 12.71 3.66 14.39
N PRO A 91 13.55 4.07 15.36
CA PRO A 91 13.41 3.61 16.73
C PRO A 91 12.08 4.00 17.37
N LEU A 92 11.51 5.15 17.02
CA LEU A 92 10.18 5.56 17.48
C LEU A 92 9.08 4.65 16.92
N ILE A 93 9.10 4.37 15.61
CA ILE A 93 8.19 3.41 14.98
C ILE A 93 8.25 2.06 15.70
N ARG A 94 9.46 1.57 15.93
CA ARG A 94 9.67 0.29 16.62
C ARG A 94 9.04 0.27 18.00
N ARG A 95 9.21 1.33 18.79
CA ARG A 95 8.59 1.47 20.11
C ARG A 95 7.07 1.52 20.03
N MET A 96 6.50 2.23 19.04
CA MET A 96 5.06 2.26 18.82
C MET A 96 4.52 0.87 18.50
N MET A 97 5.17 0.12 17.59
CA MET A 97 4.77 -1.25 17.26
C MET A 97 4.78 -2.17 18.50
N VAL A 98 5.83 -2.11 19.31
CA VAL A 98 5.92 -2.90 20.53
C VAL A 98 4.82 -2.51 21.53
N ARG A 99 4.56 -1.21 21.70
CA ARG A 99 3.56 -0.69 22.63
C ARG A 99 2.14 -1.19 22.33
N VAL A 100 1.77 -1.25 21.04
CA VAL A 100 0.44 -1.70 20.62
C VAL A 100 0.44 -3.19 20.22
N ASN A 101 1.55 -3.89 20.41
CA ASN A 101 1.76 -5.28 20.00
C ASN A 101 1.48 -5.52 18.49
N ALA A 102 1.76 -4.53 17.66
CA ALA A 102 1.59 -4.67 16.21
C ALA A 102 2.72 -5.50 15.59
N LYS A 103 2.33 -6.42 14.72
CA LYS A 103 3.25 -7.17 13.84
C LYS A 103 3.19 -6.71 12.40
N VAL A 104 2.24 -5.85 12.07
CA VAL A 104 2.07 -5.27 10.75
C VAL A 104 2.26 -3.77 10.83
N LEU A 105 3.16 -3.24 10.00
CA LEU A 105 3.40 -1.82 9.79
C LEU A 105 2.95 -1.43 8.38
N ILE A 106 2.14 -0.41 8.26
CA ILE A 106 1.87 0.26 6.99
C ILE A 106 2.33 1.71 7.11
N LEU A 107 3.24 2.13 6.24
CA LEU A 107 3.84 3.46 6.22
C LEU A 107 3.41 4.21 4.96
N ASP A 108 2.64 5.26 5.11
CA ASP A 108 2.13 6.11 4.04
C ASP A 108 2.58 7.57 4.26
N ASN A 109 3.67 8.06 3.64
CA ASN A 109 4.52 7.37 2.66
C ASN A 109 6.03 7.53 3.00
N LEU A 110 6.87 6.82 2.25
CA LEU A 110 8.31 6.79 2.46
C LEU A 110 9.02 8.14 2.29
N THR A 111 8.50 9.01 1.42
CA THR A 111 9.15 10.30 1.11
C THR A 111 9.34 11.21 2.31
N PHE A 112 8.55 11.05 3.36
CA PHE A 112 8.69 11.81 4.60
C PHE A 112 9.85 11.33 5.48
N LEU A 113 10.33 10.10 5.29
CA LEU A 113 11.49 9.57 6.02
C LEU A 113 12.83 9.91 5.37
N VAL A 114 12.79 10.48 4.17
CA VAL A 114 14.00 10.77 3.40
C VAL A 114 14.19 12.28 3.36
N ASN A 115 15.20 12.75 4.07
CA ASN A 115 15.53 14.16 4.17
C ASN A 115 16.00 14.75 2.82
N ASN A 116 15.73 16.05 2.61
CA ASN A 116 16.30 16.90 1.53
C ASN A 116 15.78 16.70 0.10
N GLY A 117 14.50 16.36 -0.09
CA GLY A 117 13.82 16.53 -1.40
C GLY A 117 14.23 15.58 -2.51
N GLY A 118 15.00 14.54 -2.20
CA GLY A 118 15.36 13.50 -3.17
C GLY A 118 15.58 12.14 -2.49
N MET A 119 15.03 11.08 -3.07
CA MET A 119 15.28 9.71 -2.60
C MET A 119 16.63 9.21 -3.12
N LYS A 120 17.72 9.72 -2.53
CA LYS A 120 19.04 9.21 -2.85
C LYS A 120 19.25 7.82 -2.25
N ALA A 121 20.07 7.01 -2.90
CA ALA A 121 20.36 5.65 -2.46
C ALA A 121 20.95 5.60 -1.03
N GLU A 122 21.77 6.59 -0.69
CA GLU A 122 22.41 6.72 0.62
C GLU A 122 21.41 6.95 1.76
N ASP A 123 20.33 7.71 1.51
CA ASP A 123 19.30 8.02 2.50
C ASP A 123 18.31 6.85 2.68
N VAL A 124 18.02 6.12 1.60
CA VAL A 124 17.04 5.04 1.58
C VAL A 124 17.61 3.72 2.10
N LYS A 125 18.89 3.47 1.87
CA LYS A 125 19.54 2.21 2.22
C LYS A 125 19.44 1.83 3.71
N PRO A 126 19.70 2.72 4.67
CA PRO A 126 19.56 2.41 6.10
C PRO A 126 18.13 2.02 6.47
N ILE A 127 17.13 2.74 5.92
CA ILE A 127 15.72 2.45 6.15
C ILE A 127 15.37 1.04 5.63
N CYS A 128 15.81 0.71 4.42
CA CYS A 128 15.58 -0.61 3.83
C CYS A 128 16.23 -1.73 4.65
N GLN A 129 17.46 -1.51 5.14
CA GLN A 129 18.17 -2.48 5.95
C GLN A 129 17.44 -2.75 7.27
N GLU A 130 16.92 -1.71 7.91
CA GLU A 130 16.17 -1.82 9.14
C GLU A 130 14.84 -2.55 8.93
N PHE A 131 14.08 -2.20 7.89
CA PHE A 131 12.84 -2.91 7.55
C PHE A 131 13.07 -4.38 7.18
N CYS A 132 14.17 -4.68 6.47
CA CYS A 132 14.56 -6.06 6.22
C CYS A 132 14.92 -6.82 7.50
N SER A 133 15.53 -6.15 8.48
CA SER A 133 15.81 -6.75 9.80
C SER A 133 14.50 -7.06 10.52
N TRP A 134 13.56 -6.12 10.55
CA TRP A 134 12.26 -6.33 11.19
C TRP A 134 11.45 -7.43 10.51
N ALA A 135 11.51 -7.54 9.18
CA ALA A 135 10.86 -8.63 8.47
C ALA A 135 11.40 -10.00 8.90
N LYS A 136 12.73 -10.14 9.08
CA LYS A 136 13.34 -11.36 9.62
C LYS A 136 12.96 -11.65 11.07
N GLU A 137 12.57 -10.64 11.83
CA GLU A 137 12.08 -10.76 13.21
C GLU A 137 10.56 -11.08 13.27
N GLY A 138 9.93 -11.32 12.11
CA GLY A 138 8.51 -11.67 12.03
C GLY A 138 7.55 -10.47 11.94
N TYR A 139 8.03 -9.32 11.45
CA TYR A 139 7.17 -8.17 11.16
C TYR A 139 6.87 -8.10 9.67
N SER A 140 5.65 -7.72 9.33
CA SER A 140 5.21 -7.48 7.97
C SER A 140 5.18 -5.97 7.73
N ILE A 141 5.89 -5.47 6.72
CA ILE A 141 6.02 -4.05 6.46
C ILE A 141 5.53 -3.73 5.04
N LEU A 142 4.55 -2.86 4.93
CA LEU A 142 4.11 -2.28 3.66
C LEU A 142 4.44 -0.80 3.63
N VAL A 143 5.19 -0.39 2.63
CA VAL A 143 5.53 1.02 2.43
C VAL A 143 4.85 1.53 1.17
N VAL A 144 4.11 2.63 1.32
CA VAL A 144 3.54 3.36 0.18
C VAL A 144 4.61 4.30 -0.39
N ASN A 145 4.72 4.32 -1.72
CA ASN A 145 5.71 5.16 -2.40
C ASN A 145 5.10 5.81 -3.66
N HIS A 146 5.81 6.76 -4.22
CA HIS A 146 5.41 7.47 -5.42
C HIS A 146 6.19 7.01 -6.66
N THR A 147 5.71 7.43 -7.83
CA THR A 147 6.50 7.44 -9.06
C THR A 147 7.25 8.76 -9.18
N PRO A 148 8.41 8.83 -9.86
CA PRO A 148 8.91 10.09 -10.37
C PRO A 148 7.89 10.72 -11.33
N LYS A 149 8.16 11.92 -11.81
CA LYS A 149 7.33 12.55 -12.86
C LYS A 149 7.47 11.74 -14.15
N ILE A 150 6.40 11.04 -14.52
CA ILE A 150 6.31 10.24 -15.75
C ILE A 150 5.11 10.70 -16.57
N GLN A 151 5.11 10.37 -17.86
CA GLN A 151 3.99 10.68 -18.75
C GLN A 151 2.68 10.08 -18.24
N PRO A 152 1.53 10.77 -18.45
CA PRO A 152 0.22 10.20 -18.15
C PRO A 152 0.05 8.83 -18.85
N PHE A 153 -0.62 7.91 -18.16
CA PHE A 153 -0.94 6.56 -18.68
C PHE A 153 0.26 5.66 -19.04
N THR A 154 1.47 6.03 -18.63
CA THR A 154 2.62 5.14 -18.73
C THR A 154 2.31 3.84 -17.99
N THR A 155 2.49 2.72 -18.69
CA THR A 155 2.41 1.39 -18.05
C THR A 155 3.51 1.27 -17.01
N LEU A 156 3.12 1.08 -15.76
CA LEU A 156 4.09 1.04 -14.66
C LEU A 156 4.90 -0.25 -14.71
N ASP A 157 6.20 -0.12 -14.51
CA ASP A 157 7.12 -1.21 -14.22
C ASP A 157 7.93 -0.91 -12.96
N ILE A 158 8.81 -1.80 -12.56
CA ILE A 158 9.57 -1.69 -11.32
C ILE A 158 10.50 -0.46 -11.28
N ASN A 159 10.95 0.02 -12.46
CA ASN A 159 11.84 1.19 -12.58
C ASN A 159 11.09 2.51 -12.35
N HIS A 160 9.76 2.48 -12.40
CA HIS A 160 8.92 3.63 -12.08
C HIS A 160 8.64 3.80 -10.57
N CYS A 161 9.18 2.96 -9.71
CA CYS A 161 9.17 3.21 -8.27
C CYS A 161 10.22 4.26 -7.92
N LEU A 162 9.85 5.35 -7.26
CA LEU A 162 10.79 6.40 -6.86
C LEU A 162 11.89 5.80 -5.95
N GLY A 163 13.17 6.05 -6.27
CA GLY A 163 14.30 5.37 -5.63
C GLY A 163 14.50 3.91 -6.05
N SER A 164 13.98 3.51 -7.22
CA SER A 164 13.71 2.15 -7.68
C SER A 164 14.85 1.14 -7.51
N SER A 165 16.04 1.44 -7.98
CA SER A 165 17.14 0.47 -7.99
C SER A 165 17.56 0.03 -6.58
N MET A 166 17.58 0.95 -5.64
CA MET A 166 17.93 0.65 -4.24
C MET A 166 16.76 -0.04 -3.52
N LEU A 167 15.58 0.60 -3.49
CA LEU A 167 14.39 0.09 -2.80
C LEU A 167 14.01 -1.30 -3.25
N THR A 168 13.86 -1.49 -4.56
CA THR A 168 13.36 -2.74 -5.12
C THR A 168 14.32 -3.92 -4.96
N ASN A 169 15.61 -3.67 -4.70
CA ASN A 169 16.56 -4.73 -4.37
C ASN A 169 16.36 -5.32 -2.97
N PHE A 170 15.89 -4.53 -2.02
CA PHE A 170 15.69 -4.97 -0.64
C PHE A 170 14.37 -5.69 -0.42
N VAL A 171 13.29 -5.25 -1.06
CA VAL A 171 11.93 -5.73 -0.82
C VAL A 171 11.67 -7.12 -1.41
N GLN A 172 10.79 -7.87 -0.76
CA GLN A 172 10.32 -9.16 -1.22
C GLN A 172 9.19 -9.04 -2.22
N SER A 173 8.23 -8.14 -1.99
CA SER A 173 7.09 -7.93 -2.87
C SER A 173 6.98 -6.47 -3.33
N VAL A 174 6.66 -6.26 -4.60
CA VAL A 174 6.38 -4.95 -5.18
C VAL A 174 5.11 -5.03 -5.99
N PHE A 175 4.16 -4.17 -5.70
CA PHE A 175 2.96 -4.02 -6.49
C PHE A 175 2.64 -2.55 -6.76
N ALA A 176 2.02 -2.31 -7.89
CA ALA A 176 1.78 -0.95 -8.39
C ALA A 176 0.31 -0.71 -8.68
N ILE A 177 -0.13 0.51 -8.40
CA ILE A 177 -1.41 1.03 -8.84
C ILE A 177 -1.19 1.92 -10.04
N GLY A 178 -1.80 1.54 -11.17
CA GLY A 178 -1.74 2.26 -12.43
C GLY A 178 -3.11 2.72 -12.94
N THR A 179 -3.06 3.47 -14.04
CA THR A 179 -4.26 3.90 -14.79
C THR A 179 -4.20 3.27 -16.17
N ASP A 180 -5.31 2.73 -16.63
CA ASP A 180 -5.44 2.16 -17.96
C ASP A 180 -5.46 3.29 -19.00
N SER A 181 -4.60 3.21 -20.01
CA SER A 181 -4.54 4.17 -21.10
C SER A 181 -5.81 4.18 -21.97
N ASN A 182 -6.49 3.05 -22.06
CA ASN A 182 -7.72 2.91 -22.84
C ASN A 182 -8.94 3.49 -22.12
N ASN A 183 -8.90 3.53 -20.77
CA ASN A 183 -9.95 4.07 -19.92
C ASN A 183 -9.41 5.01 -18.84
N PRO A 184 -8.89 6.19 -19.21
CA PRO A 184 -8.15 7.05 -18.29
C PRO A 184 -8.97 7.59 -17.11
N SER A 185 -10.28 7.77 -17.30
CA SER A 185 -11.17 8.34 -16.29
C SER A 185 -11.63 7.33 -15.25
N THR A 186 -11.77 6.06 -15.62
CA THR A 186 -12.36 5.01 -14.78
C THR A 186 -11.49 3.78 -14.64
N GLY A 187 -10.66 3.48 -15.64
CA GLY A 187 -9.80 2.29 -15.65
C GLY A 187 -8.59 2.47 -14.75
N ARG A 188 -8.56 1.75 -13.65
CA ARG A 188 -7.42 1.64 -12.75
C ARG A 188 -7.14 0.18 -12.46
N TYR A 189 -5.88 -0.13 -12.16
CA TYR A 189 -5.48 -1.49 -11.89
C TYR A 189 -4.43 -1.57 -10.79
N VAL A 190 -4.40 -2.72 -10.12
CA VAL A 190 -3.29 -3.17 -9.29
C VAL A 190 -2.59 -4.30 -10.03
N LYS A 191 -1.25 -4.28 -10.06
CA LYS A 191 -0.43 -5.39 -10.61
C LYS A 191 0.77 -5.68 -9.74
N GLN A 192 1.20 -6.95 -9.76
CA GLN A 192 2.45 -7.39 -9.16
C GLN A 192 3.62 -7.11 -10.11
N LEU A 193 4.72 -6.63 -9.55
CA LEU A 193 5.97 -6.39 -10.29
C LEU A 193 7.11 -7.25 -9.76
N LYS A 194 7.01 -7.68 -8.50
CA LYS A 194 7.96 -8.56 -7.85
C LYS A 194 7.26 -9.37 -6.77
N SER A 195 7.61 -10.64 -6.67
CA SER A 195 7.27 -11.51 -5.55
C SER A 195 8.41 -12.51 -5.38
N ARG A 196 9.00 -12.59 -4.16
CA ARG A 196 10.05 -13.56 -3.85
C ARG A 196 9.47 -14.84 -3.25
N ASN A 197 8.41 -14.72 -2.47
CA ASN A 197 7.84 -15.85 -1.72
C ASN A 197 6.61 -16.46 -2.40
N GLY A 198 6.15 -15.87 -3.49
CA GLY A 198 5.00 -16.34 -4.23
C GLY A 198 5.14 -16.21 -5.73
N ARG A 199 4.19 -16.82 -6.44
CA ARG A 199 4.08 -16.66 -7.88
C ARG A 199 3.51 -15.28 -8.22
N ILE A 200 4.05 -14.63 -9.26
CA ILE A 200 3.39 -13.46 -9.86
C ILE A 200 2.18 -13.97 -10.65
N VAL A 201 1.00 -13.58 -10.21
CA VAL A 201 -0.29 -13.93 -10.84
C VAL A 201 -0.89 -12.71 -11.53
N TRP A 202 -0.72 -11.54 -10.94
CA TRP A 202 -1.28 -10.28 -11.39
C TRP A 202 -0.20 -9.45 -12.10
N ASP A 203 0.22 -9.92 -13.27
CA ASP A 203 1.24 -9.31 -14.12
C ASP A 203 0.66 -8.28 -15.11
N GLY A 204 1.43 -7.89 -16.14
CA GLY A 204 0.98 -6.96 -17.15
C GLY A 204 -0.18 -7.46 -18.01
N ASN A 205 -0.42 -8.77 -18.06
CA ASN A 205 -1.49 -9.39 -18.83
C ASN A 205 -2.74 -9.68 -17.98
N HIS A 206 -2.54 -9.80 -16.66
CA HIS A 206 -3.60 -10.15 -15.71
C HIS A 206 -3.54 -9.17 -14.54
N VAL A 207 -4.26 -8.07 -14.63
CA VAL A 207 -4.31 -7.05 -13.58
C VAL A 207 -5.57 -7.16 -12.75
N ILE A 208 -5.56 -6.61 -11.54
CA ILE A 208 -6.77 -6.49 -10.70
C ILE A 208 -7.39 -5.13 -10.99
N PRO A 209 -8.50 -5.04 -11.71
CA PRO A 209 -9.14 -3.77 -12.00
C PRO A 209 -9.90 -3.24 -10.78
N TYR A 210 -9.90 -1.92 -10.60
CA TYR A 210 -10.67 -1.26 -9.56
C TYR A 210 -11.14 0.13 -9.99
N VAL A 211 -12.12 0.66 -9.27
CA VAL A 211 -12.57 2.05 -9.34
C VAL A 211 -12.49 2.69 -7.95
N ILE A 212 -12.27 4.01 -7.92
CA ILE A 212 -12.50 4.79 -6.71
C ILE A 212 -14.01 5.08 -6.67
N ASP A 213 -14.71 4.36 -5.81
CA ASP A 213 -16.17 4.41 -5.76
C ASP A 213 -16.63 5.51 -4.81
N LYS A 214 -17.03 6.62 -5.41
CA LYS A 214 -17.56 7.79 -4.69
C LYS A 214 -19.03 7.62 -4.27
N THR A 215 -19.66 6.52 -4.67
CA THR A 215 -21.02 6.18 -4.23
C THR A 215 -21.00 5.45 -2.89
N LEU A 216 -19.86 4.85 -2.54
CA LEU A 216 -19.62 4.33 -1.20
C LEU A 216 -19.44 5.48 -0.22
N ASP A 217 -19.84 5.27 0.99
CA ASP A 217 -19.77 6.24 2.07
C ASP A 217 -19.17 5.58 3.32
N PRO A 218 -17.89 5.90 3.65
CA PRO A 218 -16.98 6.80 2.92
C PRO A 218 -16.50 6.24 1.56
N THR A 219 -15.91 7.14 0.76
CA THR A 219 -15.32 6.77 -0.55
C THR A 219 -14.20 5.74 -0.39
N MET A 220 -14.32 4.61 -1.06
CA MET A 220 -13.37 3.49 -1.01
C MET A 220 -13.01 2.98 -2.42
N LEU A 221 -12.03 2.09 -2.50
CA LEU A 221 -11.78 1.34 -3.73
C LEU A 221 -12.77 0.18 -3.81
N ARG A 222 -13.37 0.00 -4.97
CA ARG A 222 -14.15 -1.18 -5.30
C ARG A 222 -13.47 -1.95 -6.42
N PHE A 223 -13.12 -3.19 -6.14
CA PHE A 223 -12.54 -4.10 -7.13
C PHE A 223 -13.61 -4.60 -8.07
N ILE A 224 -13.30 -4.63 -9.37
CA ILE A 224 -14.26 -4.98 -10.42
C ILE A 224 -14.09 -6.46 -10.75
N GLN A 225 -15.19 -7.21 -10.72
CA GLN A 225 -15.19 -8.60 -11.18
C GLN A 225 -15.28 -8.67 -12.72
N PRO A 226 -14.70 -9.67 -13.40
CA PRO A 226 -14.72 -9.78 -14.87
C PRO A 226 -16.11 -9.73 -15.48
N ALA A 227 -17.11 -10.32 -14.84
CA ALA A 227 -18.48 -10.26 -15.30
C ALA A 227 -19.06 -8.83 -15.38
N GLN A 228 -18.49 -7.89 -14.61
CA GLN A 228 -18.92 -6.48 -14.59
C GLN A 228 -18.18 -5.63 -15.64
N LEU A 229 -17.03 -6.08 -16.14
CA LEU A 229 -16.25 -5.36 -17.15
C LEU A 229 -17.00 -5.23 -18.47
N HIS A 230 -17.74 -6.26 -18.88
CA HIS A 230 -18.58 -6.23 -20.08
C HIS A 230 -19.71 -5.21 -20.00
N GLN A 231 -20.20 -4.88 -18.79
CA GLN A 231 -21.27 -3.90 -18.60
C GLN A 231 -20.77 -2.45 -18.57
N THR A 232 -19.49 -2.23 -18.30
CA THR A 232 -18.89 -0.89 -18.19
C THR A 232 -18.19 -0.43 -19.48
N GLY A 233 -18.25 -1.24 -20.57
CA GLY A 233 -17.57 -0.93 -21.83
C GLY A 233 -16.04 -1.02 -21.76
N MET A 234 -15.49 -1.61 -20.69
CA MET A 234 -14.08 -1.93 -20.59
C MET A 234 -13.79 -3.19 -21.41
N GLU A 235 -13.52 -3.03 -22.69
CA GLU A 235 -12.96 -4.11 -23.50
C GLU A 235 -11.51 -4.32 -23.07
N THR A 236 -11.26 -5.41 -22.37
CA THR A 236 -9.90 -5.88 -22.14
C THR A 236 -9.56 -6.89 -23.23
N SER A 237 -8.51 -6.63 -23.97
CA SER A 237 -7.94 -7.58 -24.95
C SER A 237 -7.33 -8.83 -24.29
N THR A 238 -7.49 -9.01 -23.00
CA THR A 238 -6.86 -10.08 -22.21
C THR A 238 -7.82 -10.64 -21.15
N PRO A 239 -7.89 -11.95 -20.94
CA PRO A 239 -8.75 -12.56 -19.91
C PRO A 239 -8.32 -12.10 -18.52
N ILE A 240 -9.20 -11.41 -17.82
CA ILE A 240 -8.99 -11.02 -16.43
C ILE A 240 -9.47 -12.16 -15.54
N GLN A 241 -8.56 -12.76 -14.79
CA GLN A 241 -8.94 -13.71 -13.74
C GLN A 241 -9.32 -12.94 -12.48
N THR A 242 -10.50 -13.25 -11.95
CA THR A 242 -11.03 -12.65 -10.71
C THR A 242 -10.23 -13.08 -9.50
N ALA A 243 -9.81 -12.10 -8.70
CA ALA A 243 -9.58 -12.35 -7.29
C ALA A 243 -10.94 -12.45 -6.59
N ARG A 244 -11.30 -13.64 -6.10
CA ARG A 244 -12.25 -13.72 -5.00
C ARG A 244 -11.56 -13.11 -3.80
N GLU A 245 -12.19 -12.12 -3.15
CA GLU A 245 -11.71 -11.36 -1.99
C GLU A 245 -10.20 -11.45 -1.79
N CYS A 246 -9.48 -10.36 -2.08
CA CYS A 246 -8.03 -10.35 -1.97
C CYS A 246 -7.61 -10.83 -0.59
N ASP A 247 -7.15 -12.06 -0.47
CA ASP A 247 -6.35 -12.51 0.65
C ASP A 247 -5.02 -11.76 0.61
N LEU A 248 -4.97 -10.62 1.25
CA LEU A 248 -3.87 -9.67 1.15
C LEU A 248 -2.63 -10.11 1.93
N LEU A 249 -2.83 -10.96 2.93
CA LEU A 249 -1.77 -11.66 3.67
C LEU A 249 -2.17 -13.12 3.83
N ARG A 250 -1.27 -14.03 3.50
CA ARG A 250 -1.39 -15.46 3.81
C ARG A 250 -0.15 -15.93 4.53
N ASP A 251 -0.36 -16.84 5.46
CA ASP A 251 0.73 -17.53 6.14
C ASP A 251 1.57 -18.31 5.14
N ALA A 252 2.88 -18.11 5.19
CA ALA A 252 3.84 -18.88 4.40
C ALA A 252 3.94 -20.35 4.87
N ASP A 253 3.35 -20.67 6.03
CA ASP A 253 3.49 -21.98 6.70
C ASP A 253 2.53 -23.06 6.19
N ASN A 254 1.75 -22.80 5.14
CA ASN A 254 0.85 -23.80 4.52
C ASN A 254 1.41 -24.32 3.19
N MET A 255 2.72 -24.52 3.10
CA MET A 255 3.35 -25.35 2.05
C MET A 255 3.78 -26.69 2.60
#